data_8b4e06119f5d58e32d999ef7536e4a27
#
_entry.id   8b4e06119f5d58e32d999ef7536e4a27
#
_cell.length_a   1.000
_cell.length_b   1.000
_cell.length_c   1.000
_cell.angle_alpha   90.00
_cell.angle_beta   90.00
_cell.angle_gamma   90.00
#
_symmetry.space_group_name_H-M   'P 1'
#
loop_
_entity.id
_entity.type
_entity.pdbx_description
1 polymer ?
#
loop_
_entity_poly.entity_id
_entity_poly.type
_entity_poly.pdbx_seq_one_letter_code
_entity_poly.pdbx_strand_id
1 'polypeptide(L)'
;MIQSFLLYITYTILALTVIIITFLNLAPQFGSNPTKQQIKTYETFKNFKDGGFESLEETPMMTGEVSTWDFFTNQENRRPDKDIEPKHLDYSNFSDVSHHGYKISWLGHSAFIINIAGNIILLDPMLGTHAAPIPIPSLKRYNKTLPVELDSLTNIDIVMISHDHYDHLDHYTIKKIKDNVKLFLIPHGVGNH
;
A
#
# COMPACT_ATOMS: atom_id res chain seq x y z
N MET A 1 -26.95 40.73 4.90
CA MET A 1 -26.17 39.88 5.84
C MET A 1 -26.29 38.39 5.56
N ILE A 2 -27.49 37.78 5.64
CA ILE A 2 -27.66 36.33 5.42
C ILE A 2 -27.22 35.91 4.01
N GLN A 3 -27.61 36.65 2.99
CA GLN A 3 -27.25 36.34 1.59
C GLN A 3 -25.73 36.38 1.34
N SER A 4 -25.04 37.39 1.89
CA SER A 4 -23.56 37.48 1.79
C SER A 4 -22.88 36.33 2.55
N PHE A 5 -23.42 35.95 3.72
CA PHE A 5 -22.92 34.83 4.50
C PHE A 5 -23.07 33.49 3.75
N LEU A 6 -24.23 33.23 3.16
CA LEU A 6 -24.45 32.05 2.32
C LEU A 6 -23.50 32.01 1.11
N LEU A 7 -23.26 33.15 0.48
CA LEU A 7 -22.36 33.28 -0.65
C LEU A 7 -20.90 32.91 -0.23
N TYR A 8 -20.41 33.40 0.92
CA TYR A 8 -19.11 33.04 1.44
C TYR A 8 -18.98 31.54 1.73
N ILE A 9 -19.99 30.92 2.34
CA ILE A 9 -20.03 29.48 2.57
C ILE A 9 -19.93 28.72 1.25
N THR A 10 -20.71 29.10 0.25
CA THR A 10 -20.72 28.46 -1.06
C THR A 10 -19.35 28.55 -1.73
N TYR A 11 -18.71 29.71 -1.75
CA TYR A 11 -17.36 29.86 -2.31
C TYR A 11 -16.32 29.07 -1.54
N THR A 12 -16.42 29.02 -0.21
CA THR A 12 -15.50 28.22 0.61
C THR A 12 -15.64 26.73 0.30
N ILE A 13 -16.86 26.21 0.21
CA ILE A 13 -17.11 24.81 -0.15
C ILE A 13 -16.58 24.53 -1.56
N LEU A 14 -16.86 25.39 -2.53
CA LEU A 14 -16.38 25.22 -3.89
C LEU A 14 -14.84 25.20 -3.95
N ALA A 15 -14.18 26.13 -3.27
CA ALA A 15 -12.72 26.20 -3.21
C ALA A 15 -12.12 24.92 -2.56
N LEU A 16 -12.69 24.47 -1.46
CA LEU A 16 -12.26 23.21 -0.80
C LEU A 16 -12.47 22.01 -1.72
N THR A 17 -13.60 21.93 -2.41
CA THR A 17 -13.88 20.86 -3.37
C THR A 17 -12.84 20.84 -4.50
N VAL A 18 -12.52 22.00 -5.07
CA VAL A 18 -11.50 22.12 -6.12
C VAL A 18 -10.13 21.68 -5.59
N ILE A 19 -9.74 22.11 -4.39
CA ILE A 19 -8.47 21.73 -3.77
C ILE A 19 -8.40 20.20 -3.57
N ILE A 20 -9.46 19.60 -3.02
CA ILE A 20 -9.51 18.14 -2.79
C ILE A 20 -9.43 17.39 -4.12
N ILE A 21 -10.22 17.76 -5.13
CA ILE A 21 -10.19 17.11 -6.45
C ILE A 21 -8.80 17.26 -7.08
N THR A 22 -8.19 18.43 -7.01
CA THR A 22 -6.85 18.68 -7.54
C THR A 22 -5.82 17.81 -6.82
N PHE A 23 -5.89 17.76 -5.50
CA PHE A 23 -5.00 16.92 -4.70
C PHE A 23 -5.14 15.43 -5.04
N LEU A 24 -6.34 14.90 -5.09
CA LEU A 24 -6.60 13.49 -5.42
C LEU A 24 -6.14 13.10 -6.84
N ASN A 25 -6.14 14.06 -7.78
CA ASN A 25 -5.72 13.80 -9.17
C ASN A 25 -4.23 14.05 -9.45
N LEU A 26 -3.56 14.88 -8.65
CA LEU A 26 -2.18 15.26 -8.90
C LEU A 26 -1.17 14.68 -7.92
N ALA A 27 -1.60 14.25 -6.73
CA ALA A 27 -0.71 13.71 -5.74
C ALA A 27 -0.30 12.27 -6.12
N PRO A 28 1.01 12.00 -6.28
CA PRO A 28 1.50 10.75 -6.88
C PRO A 28 1.14 9.49 -6.10
N GLN A 29 0.86 9.62 -4.80
CA GLN A 29 0.44 8.49 -3.96
C GLN A 29 -0.94 7.92 -4.30
N PHE A 30 -1.73 8.57 -5.18
CA PHE A 30 -3.02 8.05 -5.64
C PHE A 30 -2.93 7.39 -7.02
N GLY A 31 -1.73 7.39 -7.63
CA GLY A 31 -1.55 6.86 -8.96
C GLY A 31 -2.25 7.68 -10.05
N SER A 32 -2.52 7.06 -11.18
CA SER A 32 -3.21 7.69 -12.30
C SER A 32 -4.18 6.72 -12.99
N ASN A 33 -5.19 7.28 -13.64
CA ASN A 33 -6.11 6.48 -14.44
C ASN A 33 -5.38 5.82 -15.62
N PRO A 34 -5.80 4.62 -16.02
CA PRO A 34 -5.21 3.93 -17.15
C PRO A 34 -5.43 4.71 -18.47
N THR A 35 -4.44 4.67 -19.31
CA THR A 35 -4.52 5.24 -20.67
C THR A 35 -5.48 4.43 -21.53
N LYS A 36 -5.99 5.04 -22.62
CA LYS A 36 -6.83 4.33 -23.61
C LYS A 36 -6.15 3.07 -24.17
N GLN A 37 -4.82 3.08 -24.31
CA GLN A 37 -4.07 1.92 -24.80
C GLN A 37 -4.01 0.82 -23.76
N GLN A 38 -3.83 1.16 -22.49
CA GLN A 38 -3.87 0.19 -21.38
C GLN A 38 -5.26 -0.46 -21.26
N ILE A 39 -6.33 0.35 -21.35
CA ILE A 39 -7.71 -0.18 -21.32
C ILE A 39 -7.92 -1.21 -22.46
N LYS A 40 -7.49 -0.91 -23.69
CA LYS A 40 -7.58 -1.88 -24.79
C LYS A 40 -6.82 -3.17 -24.51
N THR A 41 -5.69 -3.09 -23.82
CA THR A 41 -4.96 -4.27 -23.39
C THR A 41 -5.72 -5.03 -22.31
N TYR A 42 -6.30 -4.31 -21.33
CA TYR A 42 -7.07 -4.94 -20.23
C TYR A 42 -8.33 -5.66 -20.75
N GLU A 43 -9.02 -5.09 -21.75
CA GLU A 43 -10.18 -5.70 -22.41
C GLU A 43 -9.88 -7.08 -23.04
N THR A 44 -8.61 -7.42 -23.26
CA THR A 44 -8.22 -8.75 -23.73
C THR A 44 -8.24 -9.84 -22.65
N PHE A 45 -8.31 -9.46 -21.38
CA PHE A 45 -8.32 -10.39 -20.26
C PHE A 45 -9.74 -10.79 -19.90
N LYS A 46 -9.95 -12.09 -19.64
CA LYS A 46 -11.28 -12.66 -19.32
C LYS A 46 -11.93 -12.07 -18.07
N ASN A 47 -11.12 -11.61 -17.13
CA ASN A 47 -11.53 -11.05 -15.85
C ASN A 47 -11.51 -9.52 -15.81
N PHE A 48 -11.40 -8.86 -16.96
CA PHE A 48 -11.61 -7.42 -17.05
C PHE A 48 -13.03 -7.16 -17.55
N LYS A 49 -13.89 -6.61 -16.66
CA LYS A 49 -15.30 -6.34 -16.96
C LYS A 49 -15.70 -5.02 -16.32
N ASP A 50 -16.60 -4.30 -16.96
CA ASP A 50 -17.18 -3.04 -16.49
C ASP A 50 -16.11 -1.99 -16.05
N GLY A 51 -14.94 -2.03 -16.72
CA GLY A 51 -13.84 -1.10 -16.47
C GLY A 51 -12.91 -1.48 -15.31
N GLY A 52 -13.05 -2.68 -14.74
CA GLY A 52 -12.22 -3.18 -13.64
C GLY A 52 -11.81 -4.64 -13.79
N PHE A 53 -10.84 -5.06 -12.99
CA PHE A 53 -10.46 -6.47 -12.88
C PHE A 53 -11.28 -7.14 -11.78
N GLU A 54 -11.88 -8.28 -12.08
CA GLU A 54 -12.60 -9.12 -11.13
C GLU A 54 -11.76 -10.36 -10.79
N SER A 55 -12.07 -11.00 -9.66
CA SER A 55 -11.51 -12.33 -9.34
C SER A 55 -11.96 -13.35 -10.38
N LEU A 56 -11.05 -14.24 -10.81
CA LEU A 56 -11.38 -15.31 -11.75
C LEU A 56 -12.37 -16.33 -11.16
N GLU A 57 -12.30 -16.51 -9.85
CA GLU A 57 -13.22 -17.34 -9.08
C GLU A 57 -14.08 -16.43 -8.19
N GLU A 58 -15.35 -16.82 -8.00
CA GLU A 58 -16.25 -16.07 -7.11
C GLU A 58 -15.72 -16.11 -5.68
N THR A 59 -15.28 -14.97 -5.19
CA THR A 59 -14.68 -14.84 -3.87
C THR A 59 -15.48 -13.81 -3.06
N PRO A 60 -16.26 -14.24 -2.05
CA PRO A 60 -17.01 -13.31 -1.23
C PRO A 60 -16.04 -12.43 -0.44
N MET A 61 -16.15 -11.12 -0.61
CA MET A 61 -15.32 -10.15 0.12
C MET A 61 -15.61 -10.14 1.62
N MET A 62 -16.83 -10.53 2.01
CA MET A 62 -17.26 -10.56 3.41
C MET A 62 -17.82 -11.95 3.72
N THR A 63 -17.31 -12.57 4.78
CA THR A 63 -17.77 -13.88 5.24
C THR A 63 -18.85 -13.79 6.34
N GLY A 64 -19.28 -12.58 6.70
CA GLY A 64 -20.29 -12.30 7.70
C GLY A 64 -20.84 -10.88 7.58
N GLU A 65 -21.91 -10.59 8.32
CA GLU A 65 -22.45 -9.23 8.42
C GLU A 65 -21.52 -8.39 9.29
N VAL A 66 -20.89 -7.38 8.69
CA VAL A 66 -20.09 -6.39 9.42
C VAL A 66 -20.82 -5.06 9.35
N SER A 67 -21.19 -4.53 10.52
CA SER A 67 -21.73 -3.19 10.62
C SER A 67 -20.64 -2.17 10.28
N THR A 68 -20.88 -1.37 9.25
CA THR A 68 -19.96 -0.25 8.90
C THR A 68 -19.78 0.70 10.08
N TRP A 69 -20.82 0.90 10.88
CA TRP A 69 -20.74 1.73 12.08
C TRP A 69 -19.82 1.12 13.14
N ASP A 70 -19.94 -0.19 13.40
CA ASP A 70 -19.07 -0.90 14.36
C ASP A 70 -17.61 -0.91 13.87
N PHE A 71 -17.39 -0.97 12.58
CA PHE A 71 -16.03 -0.87 12.01
C PHE A 71 -15.36 0.45 12.40
N PHE A 72 -16.08 1.56 12.40
CA PHE A 72 -15.52 2.86 12.75
C PHE A 72 -15.54 3.18 14.25
N THR A 73 -16.49 2.66 15.01
CA THR A 73 -16.71 3.04 16.41
C THR A 73 -16.16 2.05 17.42
N ASN A 74 -16.15 0.75 17.09
CA ASN A 74 -15.59 -0.25 17.98
C ASN A 74 -14.06 -0.22 17.91
N GLN A 75 -13.44 0.27 18.99
CA GLN A 75 -11.98 0.35 19.14
C GLN A 75 -11.42 -0.75 20.07
N GLU A 76 -12.28 -1.64 20.57
CA GLU A 76 -11.88 -2.68 21.50
C GLU A 76 -10.92 -3.67 20.85
N ASN A 77 -9.82 -3.98 21.54
CA ASN A 77 -8.79 -4.93 21.13
C ASN A 77 -8.11 -4.64 19.76
N ARG A 78 -8.24 -3.41 19.24
CA ARG A 78 -7.61 -3.03 17.95
C ARG A 78 -6.15 -2.62 18.06
N ARG A 79 -5.69 -2.32 19.25
CA ARG A 79 -4.30 -1.89 19.50
C ARG A 79 -3.73 -2.66 20.67
N PRO A 80 -2.44 -2.98 20.64
CA PRO A 80 -1.76 -3.57 21.79
C PRO A 80 -1.67 -2.53 22.92
N ASP A 81 -1.79 -2.98 24.17
CA ASP A 81 -1.67 -2.12 25.36
C ASP A 81 -0.26 -1.55 25.56
N LYS A 82 0.72 -2.21 24.97
CA LYS A 82 2.13 -1.80 25.03
C LYS A 82 2.72 -1.72 23.63
N ASP A 83 3.69 -0.85 23.47
CA ASP A 83 4.47 -0.79 22.23
C ASP A 83 5.10 -2.15 21.93
N ILE A 84 4.97 -2.59 20.69
CA ILE A 84 5.64 -3.79 20.20
C ILE A 84 7.01 -3.39 19.66
N GLU A 85 8.06 -3.90 20.27
CA GLU A 85 9.42 -3.73 19.76
C GLU A 85 9.71 -4.84 18.73
N PRO A 86 9.93 -4.50 17.45
CA PRO A 86 10.25 -5.51 16.45
C PRO A 86 11.67 -6.06 16.69
N LYS A 87 11.86 -7.33 16.42
CA LYS A 87 13.21 -7.89 16.35
C LYS A 87 13.92 -7.31 15.13
N HIS A 88 15.06 -6.68 15.36
CA HIS A 88 15.85 -6.11 14.27
C HIS A 88 16.37 -7.20 13.32
N LEU A 89 16.23 -6.96 12.01
CA LEU A 89 16.74 -7.80 10.95
C LEU A 89 18.11 -7.26 10.51
N ASP A 90 19.15 -8.01 10.74
CA ASP A 90 20.44 -7.75 10.12
C ASP A 90 20.37 -8.16 8.63
N TYR A 91 20.20 -7.16 7.77
CA TYR A 91 20.04 -7.36 6.33
C TYR A 91 21.28 -7.95 5.68
N SER A 92 22.47 -7.60 6.14
CA SER A 92 23.71 -8.13 5.58
C SER A 92 23.84 -9.64 5.79
N ASN A 93 23.52 -10.10 6.99
CA ASN A 93 23.47 -11.53 7.30
C ASN A 93 22.25 -12.21 6.64
N PHE A 94 21.12 -11.49 6.48
CA PHE A 94 19.95 -12.03 5.83
C PHE A 94 20.18 -12.28 4.34
N SER A 95 20.90 -11.40 3.65
CA SER A 95 21.21 -11.51 2.22
C SER A 95 22.23 -12.63 1.92
N ASP A 96 23.01 -13.05 2.90
CA ASP A 96 23.97 -14.15 2.75
C ASP A 96 23.26 -15.51 2.93
N VAL A 97 22.90 -16.13 1.83
CA VAL A 97 22.29 -17.48 1.78
C VAL A 97 23.01 -18.34 0.73
N SER A 98 23.32 -19.58 1.09
CA SER A 98 23.82 -20.58 0.12
C SER A 98 22.81 -20.80 -1.02
N HIS A 99 23.29 -21.21 -2.19
CA HIS A 99 22.47 -21.44 -3.40
C HIS A 99 21.27 -22.41 -3.23
N HIS A 100 21.19 -23.13 -2.12
CA HIS A 100 20.10 -24.07 -1.82
C HIS A 100 19.31 -23.73 -0.56
N GLY A 101 19.62 -22.58 0.07
CA GLY A 101 18.98 -22.16 1.29
C GLY A 101 17.84 -21.17 1.08
N TYR A 102 17.06 -20.97 2.13
CA TYR A 102 16.09 -19.88 2.20
C TYR A 102 16.06 -19.25 3.60
N LYS A 103 15.71 -17.97 3.65
CA LYS A 103 15.39 -17.24 4.86
C LYS A 103 14.12 -16.44 4.61
N ILE A 104 13.23 -16.36 5.60
CA ILE A 104 12.01 -15.56 5.53
C ILE A 104 11.94 -14.73 6.81
N SER A 105 11.62 -13.44 6.68
CA SER A 105 11.33 -12.58 7.81
C SER A 105 10.05 -11.81 7.57
N TRP A 106 9.17 -11.79 8.57
CA TRP A 106 7.98 -10.96 8.59
C TRP A 106 8.36 -9.56 9.08
N LEU A 107 7.99 -8.54 8.30
CA LEU A 107 8.32 -7.14 8.58
C LEU A 107 7.16 -6.36 9.21
N GLY A 108 6.04 -7.02 9.41
CA GLY A 108 4.79 -6.46 9.93
C GLY A 108 3.69 -6.41 8.89
N HIS A 109 2.43 -6.35 9.30
CA HIS A 109 1.24 -6.43 8.46
C HIS A 109 1.37 -7.57 7.43
N SER A 110 1.26 -7.28 6.14
CA SER A 110 1.46 -8.24 5.03
C SER A 110 2.88 -8.23 4.45
N ALA A 111 3.79 -7.44 5.04
CA ALA A 111 5.14 -7.25 4.51
C ALA A 111 6.07 -8.40 4.89
N PHE A 112 6.70 -9.01 3.90
CA PHE A 112 7.73 -10.03 4.09
C PHE A 112 8.98 -9.71 3.28
N ILE A 113 10.13 -10.11 3.82
CA ILE A 113 11.36 -10.25 3.05
C ILE A 113 11.74 -11.72 2.99
N ILE A 114 12.08 -12.18 1.80
CA ILE A 114 12.37 -13.57 1.52
C ILE A 114 13.69 -13.61 0.76
N ASN A 115 14.60 -14.47 1.20
CA ASN A 115 15.77 -14.82 0.43
C ASN A 115 15.66 -16.30 0.04
N ILE A 116 15.63 -16.56 -1.25
CA ILE A 116 15.61 -17.93 -1.80
C ILE A 116 16.79 -18.07 -2.76
N ALA A 117 17.72 -18.97 -2.42
CA ALA A 117 18.89 -19.25 -3.24
C ALA A 117 19.67 -17.99 -3.66
N GLY A 118 19.75 -17.00 -2.76
CA GLY A 118 20.44 -15.73 -2.99
C GLY A 118 19.61 -14.65 -3.66
N ASN A 119 18.35 -14.91 -4.02
CA ASN A 119 17.43 -13.89 -4.56
C ASN A 119 16.63 -13.24 -3.44
N ILE A 120 16.67 -11.92 -3.36
CA ILE A 120 15.96 -11.12 -2.39
C ILE A 120 14.60 -10.68 -2.96
N ILE A 121 13.53 -11.09 -2.29
CA ILE A 121 12.15 -10.78 -2.67
C ILE A 121 11.49 -10.00 -1.53
N LEU A 122 10.91 -8.85 -1.82
CA LEU A 122 10.02 -8.14 -0.92
C LEU A 122 8.57 -8.36 -1.35
N LEU A 123 7.72 -8.79 -0.43
CA LEU A 123 6.29 -8.94 -0.64
C LEU A 123 5.55 -7.85 0.14
N ASP A 124 4.70 -7.09 -0.55
CA ASP A 124 3.83 -6.03 -0.01
C ASP A 124 4.55 -5.13 1.02
N PRO A 125 5.68 -4.48 0.66
CA PRO A 125 6.55 -3.81 1.62
C PRO A 125 5.94 -2.48 2.10
N MET A 126 4.93 -2.56 2.98
CA MET A 126 4.38 -1.42 3.70
C MET A 126 5.24 -1.10 4.93
N LEU A 127 6.27 -0.29 4.75
CA LEU A 127 7.22 0.12 5.79
C LEU A 127 7.10 1.61 6.15
N GLY A 128 6.18 2.34 5.53
CA GLY A 128 5.80 3.71 5.88
C GLY A 128 5.16 3.81 7.27
N THR A 129 4.99 5.02 7.78
CA THR A 129 4.45 5.25 9.14
C THR A 129 2.94 5.04 9.21
N HIS A 130 2.22 5.28 8.12
CA HIS A 130 0.76 5.19 8.06
C HIS A 130 0.34 4.32 6.87
N ALA A 131 -0.59 3.41 7.12
CA ALA A 131 -1.22 2.60 6.07
C ALA A 131 -2.30 3.41 5.33
N ALA A 132 -1.91 4.59 4.84
CA ALA A 132 -2.81 5.52 4.15
C ALA A 132 -1.99 6.52 3.30
N PRO A 133 -2.55 7.02 2.19
CA PRO A 133 -1.89 8.00 1.32
C PRO A 133 -1.69 9.38 1.97
N ILE A 134 -2.40 9.62 3.07
CA ILE A 134 -2.27 10.81 3.94
C ILE A 134 -2.09 10.35 5.40
N PRO A 135 -1.43 11.14 6.27
CA PRO A 135 -1.17 10.74 7.65
C PRO A 135 -2.45 10.72 8.50
N ILE A 136 -3.13 9.59 8.53
CA ILE A 136 -4.33 9.36 9.36
C ILE A 136 -3.87 8.72 10.68
N PRO A 137 -4.09 9.36 11.85
CA PRO A 137 -3.58 8.87 13.13
C PRO A 137 -4.04 7.47 13.51
N SER A 138 -5.27 7.07 13.16
CA SER A 138 -5.81 5.74 13.43
C SER A 138 -5.18 4.63 12.58
N LEU A 139 -4.52 4.99 11.47
CA LEU A 139 -3.85 4.06 10.56
C LEU A 139 -2.32 4.09 10.70
N LYS A 140 -1.84 4.67 11.82
CA LYS A 140 -0.42 4.64 12.17
C LYS A 140 -0.04 3.24 12.64
N ARG A 141 1.17 2.76 12.24
CA ARG A 141 1.72 1.49 12.73
C ARG A 141 1.80 1.44 14.26
N TYR A 142 1.73 0.26 14.83
CA TYR A 142 1.76 0.07 16.29
C TYR A 142 3.18 0.15 16.85
N ASN A 143 4.15 -0.40 16.14
CA ASN A 143 5.56 -0.37 16.55
C ASN A 143 6.22 0.96 16.18
N LYS A 144 7.08 1.46 17.07
CA LYS A 144 7.79 2.75 16.89
C LYS A 144 8.91 2.66 15.88
N THR A 145 9.58 1.51 15.83
CA THR A 145 10.73 1.26 14.96
C THR A 145 10.38 0.26 13.87
N LEU A 146 11.14 0.26 12.81
CA LEU A 146 11.06 -0.77 11.77
C LEU A 146 11.93 -1.97 12.14
N PRO A 147 11.56 -3.18 11.71
CA PRO A 147 12.43 -4.35 11.86
C PRO A 147 13.68 -4.28 10.96
N VAL A 148 13.69 -3.43 9.95
CA VAL A 148 14.81 -3.23 9.02
C VAL A 148 14.89 -1.77 8.61
N GLU A 149 16.12 -1.25 8.47
CA GLU A 149 16.33 0.09 7.94
C GLU A 149 16.14 0.10 6.42
N LEU A 150 15.27 1.00 5.91
CA LEU A 150 14.98 1.09 4.47
C LEU A 150 16.23 1.35 3.63
N ASP A 151 17.14 2.17 4.14
CA ASP A 151 18.38 2.53 3.44
C ASP A 151 19.38 1.35 3.37
N SER A 152 19.18 0.29 4.19
CA SER A 152 19.97 -0.94 4.11
C SER A 152 19.49 -1.91 3.03
N LEU A 153 18.24 -1.74 2.55
CA LEU A 153 17.63 -2.60 1.54
C LEU A 153 18.22 -2.31 0.16
N THR A 154 19.28 -3.01 -0.18
CA THR A 154 20.02 -2.89 -1.45
C THR A 154 19.97 -4.21 -2.23
N ASN A 155 20.17 -4.14 -3.55
CA ASN A 155 20.21 -5.34 -4.41
C ASN A 155 18.97 -6.25 -4.27
N ILE A 156 17.78 -5.63 -4.25
CA ILE A 156 16.51 -6.34 -4.23
C ILE A 156 16.23 -6.90 -5.63
N ASP A 157 16.07 -8.21 -5.73
CA ASP A 157 15.80 -8.86 -7.02
C ASP A 157 14.37 -8.63 -7.46
N ILE A 158 13.41 -8.79 -6.54
CA ILE A 158 11.97 -8.67 -6.86
C ILE A 158 11.23 -7.93 -5.74
N VAL A 159 10.36 -7.01 -6.12
CA VAL A 159 9.27 -6.51 -5.28
C VAL A 159 7.96 -7.05 -5.86
N MET A 160 7.20 -7.76 -5.04
CA MET A 160 5.87 -8.27 -5.40
C MET A 160 4.80 -7.47 -4.66
N ILE A 161 3.83 -6.93 -5.38
CA ILE A 161 2.67 -6.24 -4.82
C ILE A 161 1.42 -7.05 -5.13
N SER A 162 0.65 -7.41 -4.11
CA SER A 162 -0.55 -8.22 -4.27
C SER A 162 -1.71 -7.41 -4.85
N HIS A 163 -1.89 -6.16 -4.41
CA HIS A 163 -2.92 -5.23 -4.87
C HIS A 163 -2.58 -3.79 -4.47
N ASP A 164 -3.39 -2.83 -4.89
CA ASP A 164 -3.13 -1.39 -4.77
C ASP A 164 -3.69 -0.73 -3.51
N HIS A 165 -4.16 -1.48 -2.52
CA HIS A 165 -4.45 -0.90 -1.21
C HIS A 165 -3.17 -0.35 -0.58
N TYR A 166 -3.28 0.78 0.12
CA TYR A 166 -2.12 1.53 0.59
C TYR A 166 -1.32 0.81 1.71
N ASP A 167 -1.93 -0.13 2.40
CA ASP A 167 -1.28 -1.02 3.38
C ASP A 167 -0.51 -2.18 2.73
N HIS A 168 -0.51 -2.28 1.38
CA HIS A 168 0.28 -3.19 0.56
C HIS A 168 1.19 -2.43 -0.42
N LEU A 169 0.66 -1.42 -1.11
CA LEU A 169 1.42 -0.53 -2.00
C LEU A 169 1.69 0.81 -1.30
N ASP A 170 2.75 0.86 -0.53
CA ASP A 170 3.18 2.06 0.19
C ASP A 170 4.08 2.94 -0.66
N HIS A 171 3.56 4.08 -1.11
CA HIS A 171 4.31 5.05 -1.92
C HIS A 171 5.63 5.48 -1.27
N TYR A 172 5.65 5.68 0.05
CA TYR A 172 6.86 6.08 0.76
C TYR A 172 7.95 5.00 0.65
N THR A 173 7.62 3.75 0.92
CA THR A 173 8.55 2.62 0.82
C THR A 173 9.02 2.44 -0.61
N ILE A 174 8.10 2.37 -1.58
CA ILE A 174 8.45 2.17 -2.99
C ILE A 174 9.39 3.27 -3.48
N LYS A 175 9.09 4.53 -3.17
CA LYS A 175 9.93 5.68 -3.55
C LYS A 175 11.35 5.57 -2.98
N LYS A 176 11.50 5.01 -1.78
CA LYS A 176 12.79 4.82 -1.12
C LYS A 176 13.63 3.71 -1.72
N ILE A 177 13.00 2.60 -2.09
CA ILE A 177 13.73 1.38 -2.51
C ILE A 177 13.83 1.20 -4.02
N LYS A 178 13.01 1.87 -4.84
CA LYS A 178 12.84 1.60 -6.28
C LYS A 178 14.15 1.53 -7.06
N ASP A 179 15.13 2.36 -6.73
CA ASP A 179 16.40 2.41 -7.44
C ASP A 179 17.33 1.22 -7.08
N ASN A 180 16.96 0.45 -6.05
CA ASN A 180 17.65 -0.77 -5.61
C ASN A 180 16.92 -2.05 -6.05
N VAL A 181 15.82 -1.95 -6.82
CA VAL A 181 14.96 -3.07 -7.24
C VAL A 181 15.18 -3.39 -8.71
N LYS A 182 15.45 -4.67 -9.02
CA LYS A 182 15.62 -5.14 -10.39
C LYS A 182 14.30 -5.34 -11.13
N LEU A 183 13.27 -5.85 -10.43
CA LEU A 183 11.99 -6.20 -11.04
C LEU A 183 10.83 -5.95 -10.06
N PHE A 184 9.75 -5.32 -10.57
CA PHE A 184 8.45 -5.24 -9.91
C PHE A 184 7.49 -6.25 -10.56
N LEU A 185 6.90 -7.13 -9.74
CA LEU A 185 5.80 -8.01 -10.13
C LEU A 185 4.52 -7.46 -9.49
N ILE A 186 3.64 -6.95 -10.32
CA ILE A 186 2.44 -6.22 -9.90
C ILE A 186 1.23 -6.63 -10.74
N PRO A 187 0.01 -6.55 -10.22
CA PRO A 187 -1.20 -6.74 -11.01
C PRO A 187 -1.32 -5.71 -12.13
N HIS A 188 -2.07 -6.05 -13.17
CA HIS A 188 -2.39 -5.11 -14.23
C HIS A 188 -3.11 -3.88 -13.68
N GLY A 189 -2.67 -2.70 -14.11
CA GLY A 189 -3.20 -1.41 -13.64
C GLY A 189 -2.44 -0.80 -12.47
N VAL A 190 -1.87 -1.59 -11.58
CA VAL A 190 -1.12 -1.11 -10.40
C VAL A 190 0.12 -0.30 -10.79
N GLY A 191 0.72 -0.57 -11.94
CA GLY A 191 1.87 0.20 -12.45
C GLY A 191 1.59 1.67 -12.79
N ASN A 192 0.37 2.14 -12.62
CA ASN A 192 0.01 3.56 -12.78
C ASN A 192 0.22 4.37 -11.49
N HIS A 193 0.63 3.73 -10.41
CA HIS A 193 1.09 4.31 -9.14
C HIS A 193 2.61 4.51 -9.15
#